data_4afc7486fdced190ccf0ed4c62c3a8c6
#
_entry.id   4afc7486fdced190ccf0ed4c62c3a8c6
#
_cell.length_a   1.000
_cell.length_b   1.000
_cell.length_c   1.000
_cell.angle_alpha   90.00
_cell.angle_beta   90.00
_cell.angle_gamma   90.00
#
_symmetry.space_group_name_H-M   'P 1'
#
loop_
_entity.id
_entity.type
_entity.pdbx_description
1 polymer ?
#
loop_
_entity_poly.entity_id
_entity_poly.type
_entity_poly.pdbx_seq_one_letter_code
_entity_poly.pdbx_strand_id
1 'polypeptide(L)'
;MTGNQNSSRGTDSNIWIVMPAYNAAATVQQTFDDIPDSLKSQVVLVDDGSKDDTVNIAKSLGIEVIQHEKNRGYGGNQKTCYKAALDKGADIVIMLHPDYQYDSRVSLIMAELIQFDICDMVLGNRIRTRSEALSGGMPKWKYFINRLSTFMENFILGQSIGDFHSGFRAYSRELLETVPFHENSEDFAFDQQFLVQAVAYGFRIGDVPVPVRYMDEASSINFSRSVKYGVGGLGAIGTYYLCKFGLYKDAKFKGARKIRESRLS
;
A
#
# COMPACT_ATOMS: atom_id res chain seq x y z
N MET A 1 2.68 24.33 -33.21
CA MET A 1 2.45 22.87 -33.45
C MET A 1 3.66 22.12 -32.93
N THR A 2 3.66 21.83 -31.65
CA THR A 2 4.71 21.07 -30.97
C THR A 2 4.16 19.66 -30.79
N GLY A 3 4.86 18.71 -31.42
CA GLY A 3 4.46 17.33 -31.48
C GLY A 3 4.36 16.69 -30.09
N ASN A 4 3.18 16.24 -29.80
CA ASN A 4 2.85 15.40 -28.65
C ASN A 4 3.52 14.03 -28.90
N GLN A 5 4.68 13.77 -28.28
CA GLN A 5 5.22 12.43 -28.19
C GLN A 5 4.38 11.69 -27.15
N ASN A 6 3.21 11.19 -27.57
CA ASN A 6 2.55 10.09 -26.93
C ASN A 6 3.48 8.87 -27.02
N SER A 7 4.38 8.73 -26.06
CA SER A 7 5.00 7.44 -25.79
C SER A 7 3.88 6.54 -25.30
N SER A 8 3.36 5.70 -26.22
CA SER A 8 2.60 4.51 -25.88
C SER A 8 3.44 3.67 -24.91
N ARG A 9 3.26 3.87 -23.58
CA ARG A 9 3.66 2.86 -22.60
C ARG A 9 2.79 1.66 -22.94
N GLY A 10 3.39 0.68 -23.60
CA GLY A 10 2.73 -0.46 -24.18
C GLY A 10 2.04 -1.32 -23.12
N THR A 11 1.16 -2.16 -23.60
CA THR A 11 0.35 -3.16 -22.87
C THR A 11 1.17 -4.22 -22.10
N ASP A 12 2.48 -4.10 -21.99
CA ASP A 12 3.43 -5.07 -21.44
C ASP A 12 4.16 -4.57 -20.17
N SER A 13 3.50 -3.81 -19.29
CA SER A 13 4.13 -3.46 -18.02
C SER A 13 4.35 -4.69 -17.15
N ASN A 14 5.56 -4.82 -16.58
CA ASN A 14 5.91 -5.90 -15.67
C ASN A 14 5.28 -5.66 -14.29
N ILE A 15 4.16 -6.34 -14.00
CA ILE A 15 3.37 -6.17 -12.78
C ILE A 15 3.76 -7.26 -11.78
N TRP A 16 4.16 -6.88 -10.58
CA TRP A 16 4.46 -7.82 -9.51
C TRP A 16 3.53 -7.63 -8.32
N ILE A 17 3.00 -8.73 -7.81
CA ILE A 17 2.27 -8.76 -6.53
C ILE A 17 3.26 -9.14 -5.43
N VAL A 18 3.28 -8.36 -4.35
CA VAL A 18 4.06 -8.64 -3.16
C VAL A 18 3.13 -8.90 -1.97
N MET A 19 3.41 -9.97 -1.24
CA MET A 19 2.62 -10.43 -0.10
C MET A 19 3.47 -10.40 1.18
N PRO A 20 3.33 -9.39 2.06
CA PRO A 20 3.95 -9.43 3.38
C PRO A 20 3.19 -10.40 4.27
N ALA A 21 3.84 -11.48 4.69
CA ALA A 21 3.22 -12.56 5.45
C ALA A 21 3.79 -12.68 6.87
N TYR A 22 2.91 -12.94 7.82
CA TYR A 22 3.24 -13.38 9.17
C TYR A 22 2.09 -14.19 9.75
N ASN A 23 2.28 -15.51 9.93
CA ASN A 23 1.27 -16.47 10.37
C ASN A 23 -0.03 -16.39 9.53
N ALA A 24 0.10 -16.61 8.22
CA ALA A 24 -1.00 -16.52 7.25
C ALA A 24 -1.40 -17.90 6.66
N ALA A 25 -1.04 -19.01 7.31
CA ALA A 25 -1.31 -20.37 6.80
C ALA A 25 -2.79 -20.62 6.47
N ALA A 26 -3.70 -20.04 7.27
CA ALA A 26 -5.15 -20.20 7.08
C ALA A 26 -5.71 -19.51 5.82
N THR A 27 -5.02 -18.50 5.29
CA THR A 27 -5.61 -17.58 4.30
C THR A 27 -4.79 -17.39 3.04
N VAL A 28 -3.49 -17.70 3.06
CA VAL A 28 -2.58 -17.46 1.94
C VAL A 28 -3.03 -18.15 0.65
N GLN A 29 -3.50 -19.39 0.73
CA GLN A 29 -4.00 -20.11 -0.44
C GLN A 29 -5.22 -19.44 -1.06
N GLN A 30 -6.23 -19.15 -0.25
CA GLN A 30 -7.45 -18.49 -0.73
C GLN A 30 -7.16 -17.13 -1.35
N THR A 31 -6.22 -16.36 -0.75
CA THR A 31 -5.79 -15.09 -1.32
C THR A 31 -5.11 -15.28 -2.67
N PHE A 32 -4.26 -16.30 -2.81
CA PHE A 32 -3.57 -16.60 -4.07
C PHE A 32 -4.53 -17.11 -5.15
N ASP A 33 -5.51 -17.94 -4.78
CA ASP A 33 -6.49 -18.50 -5.72
C ASP A 33 -7.33 -17.39 -6.40
N ASP A 34 -7.67 -16.33 -5.65
CA ASP A 34 -8.41 -15.16 -6.16
C ASP A 34 -7.55 -14.21 -7.04
N ILE A 35 -6.22 -14.36 -7.08
CA ILE A 35 -5.36 -13.56 -7.96
C ILE A 35 -5.66 -13.91 -9.42
N PRO A 36 -5.80 -12.90 -10.32
CA PRO A 36 -5.94 -13.16 -11.74
C PRO A 36 -4.82 -14.05 -12.30
N ASP A 37 -5.16 -15.05 -13.10
CA ASP A 37 -4.20 -16.05 -13.61
C ASP A 37 -3.01 -15.42 -14.36
N SER A 38 -3.23 -14.29 -15.02
CA SER A 38 -2.18 -13.53 -15.69
C SER A 38 -1.10 -12.98 -14.75
N LEU A 39 -1.39 -12.86 -13.45
CA LEU A 39 -0.46 -12.33 -12.46
C LEU A 39 0.11 -13.39 -11.51
N LYS A 40 -0.43 -14.61 -11.52
CA LYS A 40 -0.01 -15.67 -10.58
C LYS A 40 1.46 -16.05 -10.67
N SER A 41 2.07 -15.93 -11.85
CA SER A 41 3.51 -16.18 -12.04
C SER A 41 4.41 -15.05 -11.53
N GLN A 42 3.85 -13.91 -11.19
CA GLN A 42 4.54 -12.69 -10.75
C GLN A 42 4.18 -12.32 -9.31
N VAL A 43 4.18 -13.33 -8.44
CA VAL A 43 3.90 -13.18 -7.00
C VAL A 43 5.16 -13.51 -6.21
N VAL A 44 5.48 -12.63 -5.26
CA VAL A 44 6.52 -12.86 -4.26
C VAL A 44 5.93 -12.71 -2.87
N LEU A 45 6.18 -13.67 -1.98
CA LEU A 45 5.79 -13.60 -0.58
C LEU A 45 7.02 -13.36 0.28
N VAL A 46 6.96 -12.37 1.16
CA VAL A 46 8.01 -12.11 2.16
C VAL A 46 7.48 -12.53 3.52
N ASP A 47 8.07 -13.60 4.06
CA ASP A 47 7.71 -14.13 5.37
C ASP A 47 8.50 -13.49 6.49
N ASP A 48 7.81 -12.89 7.45
CA ASP A 48 8.42 -12.17 8.58
C ASP A 48 8.64 -13.07 9.82
N GLY A 49 9.08 -14.31 9.60
CA GLY A 49 9.37 -15.27 10.64
C GLY A 49 8.12 -15.94 11.19
N SER A 50 7.23 -16.42 10.31
CA SER A 50 6.04 -17.20 10.67
C SER A 50 6.42 -18.47 11.43
N LYS A 51 5.53 -18.88 12.33
CA LYS A 51 5.67 -20.12 13.14
C LYS A 51 4.68 -21.19 12.72
N ASP A 52 3.78 -20.89 11.82
CA ASP A 52 2.80 -21.78 11.22
C ASP A 52 3.28 -22.28 9.84
N ASP A 53 2.42 -22.94 9.10
CA ASP A 53 2.76 -23.55 7.81
C ASP A 53 2.72 -22.58 6.60
N THR A 54 2.71 -21.25 6.85
CA THR A 54 2.63 -20.20 5.81
C THR A 54 3.63 -20.43 4.68
N VAL A 55 4.89 -20.66 5.01
CA VAL A 55 5.98 -20.80 4.04
C VAL A 55 5.83 -22.04 3.17
N ASN A 56 5.48 -23.19 3.77
CA ASN A 56 5.33 -24.43 3.01
C ASN A 56 4.12 -24.36 2.07
N ILE A 57 3.01 -23.79 2.53
CA ILE A 57 1.82 -23.58 1.69
C ILE A 57 2.19 -22.66 0.53
N ALA A 58 2.81 -21.50 0.76
CA ALA A 58 3.20 -20.59 -0.29
C ALA A 58 4.12 -21.24 -1.35
N LYS A 59 5.12 -22.02 -0.91
CA LYS A 59 6.00 -22.77 -1.82
C LYS A 59 5.25 -23.83 -2.63
N SER A 60 4.28 -24.53 -2.02
CA SER A 60 3.47 -25.54 -2.73
C SER A 60 2.57 -24.92 -3.82
N LEU A 61 2.21 -23.64 -3.68
CA LEU A 61 1.48 -22.86 -4.68
C LEU A 61 2.38 -22.32 -5.80
N GLY A 62 3.69 -22.57 -5.75
CA GLY A 62 4.66 -22.05 -6.71
C GLY A 62 5.03 -20.58 -6.48
N ILE A 63 4.67 -20.01 -5.33
CA ILE A 63 5.03 -18.64 -4.97
C ILE A 63 6.51 -18.60 -4.57
N GLU A 64 7.25 -17.61 -5.09
CA GLU A 64 8.59 -17.33 -4.62
C GLU A 64 8.55 -16.76 -3.19
N VAL A 65 9.30 -17.35 -2.28
CA VAL A 65 9.29 -16.99 -0.85
C VAL A 65 10.64 -16.47 -0.40
N ILE A 66 10.65 -15.24 0.14
CA ILE A 66 11.78 -14.64 0.84
C ILE A 66 11.48 -14.73 2.34
N GLN A 67 12.40 -15.29 3.13
CA GLN A 67 12.20 -15.45 4.56
C GLN A 67 13.16 -14.56 5.36
N HIS A 68 12.64 -13.83 6.34
CA HIS A 68 13.47 -13.14 7.33
C HIS A 68 13.91 -14.11 8.41
N GLU A 69 15.17 -14.05 8.82
CA GLU A 69 15.70 -14.83 9.94
C GLU A 69 14.98 -14.51 11.27
N LYS A 70 14.50 -13.28 11.40
CA LYS A 70 13.74 -12.78 12.56
C LYS A 70 12.68 -11.79 12.10
N ASN A 71 11.62 -11.67 12.88
CA ASN A 71 10.56 -10.68 12.64
C ASN A 71 11.15 -9.25 12.61
N ARG A 72 10.93 -8.55 11.51
CA ARG A 72 11.37 -7.18 11.25
C ARG A 72 10.26 -6.15 11.45
N GLY A 73 9.06 -6.62 11.68
CA GLY A 73 7.87 -5.79 11.82
C GLY A 73 7.20 -5.45 10.48
N TYR A 74 6.01 -4.91 10.59
CA TYR A 74 5.12 -4.64 9.46
C TYR A 74 5.78 -3.79 8.36
N GLY A 75 6.37 -2.65 8.72
CA GLY A 75 7.06 -1.78 7.76
C GLY A 75 8.35 -2.40 7.23
N GLY A 76 9.09 -3.12 8.07
CA GLY A 76 10.30 -3.83 7.67
C GLY A 76 10.02 -4.89 6.61
N ASN A 77 8.91 -5.62 6.76
CA ASN A 77 8.47 -6.60 5.78
C ASN A 77 8.08 -5.93 4.46
N GLN A 78 7.31 -4.84 4.47
CA GLN A 78 6.95 -4.11 3.27
C GLN A 78 8.17 -3.54 2.51
N LYS A 79 9.18 -3.03 3.22
CA LYS A 79 10.43 -2.57 2.59
C LYS A 79 11.11 -3.70 1.81
N THR A 80 11.16 -4.91 2.37
CA THR A 80 11.69 -6.09 1.68
C THR A 80 10.83 -6.46 0.47
N CYS A 81 9.51 -6.40 0.58
CA CYS A 81 8.56 -6.62 -0.51
C CYS A 81 8.83 -5.69 -1.70
N TYR A 82 8.90 -4.38 -1.45
CA TYR A 82 9.13 -3.40 -2.53
C TYR A 82 10.50 -3.57 -3.18
N LYS A 83 11.53 -3.79 -2.36
CA LYS A 83 12.87 -4.07 -2.89
C LYS A 83 12.87 -5.31 -3.78
N ALA A 84 12.27 -6.41 -3.34
CA ALA A 84 12.22 -7.66 -4.10
C ALA A 84 11.53 -7.47 -5.46
N ALA A 85 10.41 -6.73 -5.52
CA ALA A 85 9.73 -6.44 -6.77
C ALA A 85 10.58 -5.55 -7.70
N LEU A 86 11.21 -4.51 -7.17
CA LEU A 86 12.09 -3.63 -7.94
C LEU A 86 13.30 -4.38 -8.51
N ASP A 87 13.91 -5.27 -7.73
CA ASP A 87 15.04 -6.13 -8.16
C ASP A 87 14.62 -7.09 -9.30
N LYS A 88 13.34 -7.45 -9.38
CA LYS A 88 12.74 -8.25 -10.47
C LYS A 88 12.34 -7.43 -11.70
N GLY A 89 12.60 -6.14 -11.69
CA GLY A 89 12.28 -5.26 -12.81
C GLY A 89 10.81 -4.86 -12.88
N ALA A 90 10.06 -4.92 -11.75
CA ALA A 90 8.66 -4.50 -11.75
C ALA A 90 8.50 -3.04 -12.21
N ASP A 91 7.56 -2.78 -13.11
CA ASP A 91 7.09 -1.44 -13.47
C ASP A 91 5.97 -0.98 -12.54
N ILE A 92 5.18 -1.96 -12.08
CA ILE A 92 4.07 -1.75 -11.15
C ILE A 92 4.17 -2.79 -10.04
N VAL A 93 4.04 -2.34 -8.80
CA VAL A 93 4.06 -3.21 -7.61
C VAL A 93 2.72 -3.13 -6.91
N ILE A 94 2.09 -4.28 -6.70
CA ILE A 94 0.82 -4.40 -5.98
C ILE A 94 1.10 -5.03 -4.62
N MET A 95 0.82 -4.29 -3.55
CA MET A 95 0.86 -4.77 -2.17
C MET A 95 -0.47 -5.43 -1.83
N LEU A 96 -0.47 -6.73 -1.59
CA LEU A 96 -1.63 -7.54 -1.24
C LEU A 96 -1.33 -8.36 0.02
N HIS A 97 -2.05 -8.09 1.11
CA HIS A 97 -1.91 -8.91 2.32
C HIS A 97 -2.53 -10.29 2.14
N PRO A 98 -1.85 -11.39 2.57
CA PRO A 98 -2.37 -12.75 2.43
C PRO A 98 -3.39 -13.11 3.53
N ASP A 99 -4.21 -12.16 3.98
CA ASP A 99 -5.23 -12.30 5.03
C ASP A 99 -6.65 -12.50 4.49
N TYR A 100 -6.77 -12.62 3.16
CA TYR A 100 -8.01 -12.81 2.43
C TYR A 100 -9.09 -11.73 2.67
N GLN A 101 -8.70 -10.58 3.20
CA GLN A 101 -9.64 -9.47 3.42
C GLN A 101 -10.07 -8.81 2.10
N TYR A 102 -9.14 -8.65 1.16
CA TYR A 102 -9.37 -7.93 -0.09
C TYR A 102 -9.69 -8.88 -1.24
N ASP A 103 -10.55 -8.44 -2.14
CA ASP A 103 -10.76 -9.11 -3.41
C ASP A 103 -9.57 -8.85 -4.35
N SER A 104 -8.68 -9.84 -4.47
CA SER A 104 -7.45 -9.73 -5.26
C SER A 104 -7.68 -9.54 -6.75
N ARG A 105 -8.88 -9.82 -7.27
CA ARG A 105 -9.25 -9.59 -8.68
C ARG A 105 -9.14 -8.11 -9.08
N VAL A 106 -9.28 -7.20 -8.11
CA VAL A 106 -9.14 -5.75 -8.32
C VAL A 106 -7.70 -5.33 -8.66
N SER A 107 -6.71 -6.19 -8.45
CA SER A 107 -5.30 -5.93 -8.77
C SER A 107 -5.09 -5.43 -10.20
N LEU A 108 -5.78 -6.02 -11.20
CA LEU A 108 -5.66 -5.58 -12.60
C LEU A 108 -6.15 -4.15 -12.81
N ILE A 109 -7.29 -3.79 -12.21
CA ILE A 109 -7.86 -2.44 -12.33
C ILE A 109 -6.91 -1.41 -11.71
N MET A 110 -6.31 -1.74 -10.56
CA MET A 110 -5.34 -0.85 -9.92
C MET A 110 -4.09 -0.67 -10.78
N ALA A 111 -3.60 -1.74 -11.42
CA ALA A 111 -2.48 -1.69 -12.32
C ALA A 111 -2.78 -0.86 -13.58
N GLU A 112 -3.96 -1.01 -14.18
CA GLU A 112 -4.38 -0.27 -15.36
C GLU A 112 -4.40 1.25 -15.13
N LEU A 113 -4.85 1.73 -13.96
CA LEU A 113 -4.82 3.15 -13.63
C LEU A 113 -3.40 3.73 -13.63
N ILE A 114 -2.41 2.92 -13.26
CA ILE A 114 -0.99 3.30 -13.32
C ILE A 114 -0.47 3.19 -14.75
N GLN A 115 -0.79 2.12 -15.47
CA GLN A 115 -0.40 1.93 -16.88
C GLN A 115 -0.88 3.05 -17.80
N PHE A 116 -2.12 3.53 -17.58
CA PHE A 116 -2.70 4.65 -18.32
C PHE A 116 -2.21 6.03 -17.85
N ASP A 117 -1.25 6.07 -16.93
CA ASP A 117 -0.70 7.32 -16.39
C ASP A 117 -1.74 8.22 -15.71
N ILE A 118 -2.82 7.63 -15.16
CA ILE A 118 -3.87 8.33 -14.41
C ILE A 118 -3.41 8.58 -12.97
N CYS A 119 -2.80 7.56 -12.34
CA CYS A 119 -2.28 7.61 -10.98
C CYS A 119 -0.86 7.05 -10.93
N ASP A 120 -0.11 7.48 -9.92
CA ASP A 120 1.21 6.92 -9.58
C ASP A 120 1.08 5.94 -8.38
N MET A 121 0.02 6.13 -7.58
CA MET A 121 -0.37 5.27 -6.46
C MET A 121 -1.87 5.07 -6.47
N VAL A 122 -2.33 3.84 -6.22
CA VAL A 122 -3.74 3.50 -6.12
C VAL A 122 -4.02 2.76 -4.82
N LEU A 123 -5.04 3.19 -4.07
CA LEU A 123 -5.50 2.54 -2.85
C LEU A 123 -6.78 1.75 -3.10
N GLY A 124 -6.91 0.60 -2.47
CA GLY A 124 -8.18 -0.14 -2.44
C GLY A 124 -9.12 0.45 -1.37
N ASN A 125 -10.18 1.12 -1.77
CA ASN A 125 -11.14 1.71 -0.86
C ASN A 125 -12.13 0.67 -0.34
N ARG A 126 -12.07 0.36 0.96
CA ARG A 126 -12.93 -0.61 1.65
C ARG A 126 -14.32 -0.08 1.96
N ILE A 127 -14.50 1.23 1.95
CA ILE A 127 -15.73 1.87 2.40
C ILE A 127 -16.50 2.39 1.20
N ARG A 128 -17.16 1.49 0.46
CA ARG A 128 -18.01 1.83 -0.69
C ARG A 128 -19.32 2.48 -0.21
N THR A 129 -19.99 1.85 0.75
CA THR A 129 -21.15 2.41 1.43
C THR A 129 -21.09 2.15 2.93
N ARG A 130 -21.79 2.98 3.72
CA ARG A 130 -21.91 2.76 5.17
C ARG A 130 -22.58 1.42 5.48
N SER A 131 -23.65 1.12 4.76
CA SER A 131 -24.44 -0.10 4.95
C SER A 131 -23.55 -1.33 4.75
N GLU A 132 -22.81 -1.37 3.66
CA GLU A 132 -21.92 -2.48 3.34
C GLU A 132 -20.79 -2.65 4.34
N ALA A 133 -20.11 -1.58 4.72
CA ALA A 133 -19.04 -1.64 5.70
C ALA A 133 -19.50 -2.19 7.06
N LEU A 134 -20.69 -1.76 7.52
CA LEU A 134 -21.25 -2.19 8.80
C LEU A 134 -21.83 -3.61 8.74
N SER A 135 -22.55 -3.96 7.66
CA SER A 135 -23.08 -5.32 7.49
C SER A 135 -21.99 -6.35 7.22
N GLY A 136 -20.87 -5.93 6.63
CA GLY A 136 -19.69 -6.76 6.42
C GLY A 136 -18.86 -7.05 7.68
N GLY A 137 -19.27 -6.51 8.86
CA GLY A 137 -18.64 -6.81 10.15
C GLY A 137 -17.71 -5.70 10.68
N MET A 138 -17.60 -4.54 10.02
CA MET A 138 -16.82 -3.44 10.55
C MET A 138 -17.48 -2.88 11.84
N PRO A 139 -16.78 -2.83 12.99
CA PRO A 139 -17.31 -2.21 14.19
C PRO A 139 -17.69 -0.74 13.97
N LYS A 140 -18.85 -0.30 14.49
CA LYS A 140 -19.36 1.07 14.29
C LYS A 140 -18.32 2.14 14.69
N TRP A 141 -17.68 1.98 15.84
CA TRP A 141 -16.65 2.92 16.30
C TRP A 141 -15.47 3.01 15.33
N LYS A 142 -15.03 1.87 14.75
CA LYS A 142 -13.94 1.80 13.77
C LYS A 142 -14.34 2.52 12.48
N TYR A 143 -15.59 2.35 12.03
CA TYR A 143 -16.12 3.08 10.89
C TYR A 143 -16.05 4.61 11.10
N PHE A 144 -16.57 5.11 12.24
CA PHE A 144 -16.59 6.54 12.50
C PHE A 144 -15.19 7.13 12.63
N ILE A 145 -14.27 6.46 13.33
CA ILE A 145 -12.89 6.91 13.46
C ILE A 145 -12.22 6.93 12.08
N ASN A 146 -12.36 5.88 11.28
CA ASN A 146 -11.82 5.85 9.94
C ASN A 146 -12.34 7.02 9.08
N ARG A 147 -13.66 7.27 9.08
CA ARG A 147 -14.25 8.38 8.30
C ARG A 147 -13.75 9.75 8.76
N LEU A 148 -13.68 9.97 10.07
CA LEU A 148 -13.17 11.22 10.63
C LEU A 148 -11.69 11.42 10.29
N SER A 149 -10.86 10.40 10.47
CA SER A 149 -9.43 10.46 10.12
C SER A 149 -9.25 10.73 8.64
N THR A 150 -9.93 9.98 7.76
CA THR A 150 -9.88 10.19 6.31
C THR A 150 -10.31 11.61 5.92
N PHE A 151 -11.35 12.16 6.54
CA PHE A 151 -11.76 13.54 6.29
C PHE A 151 -10.67 14.55 6.67
N MET A 152 -10.09 14.39 7.86
CA MET A 152 -9.00 15.26 8.33
C MET A 152 -7.76 15.16 7.44
N GLU A 153 -7.37 13.94 7.04
CA GLU A 153 -6.22 13.70 6.17
C GLU A 153 -6.44 14.31 4.78
N ASN A 154 -7.62 14.14 4.19
CA ASN A 154 -7.99 14.78 2.93
C ASN A 154 -7.87 16.30 3.01
N PHE A 155 -8.45 16.90 4.06
CA PHE A 155 -8.41 18.35 4.25
C PHE A 155 -6.98 18.87 4.44
N ILE A 156 -6.18 18.21 5.28
CA ILE A 156 -4.82 18.66 5.61
C ILE A 156 -3.88 18.43 4.41
N LEU A 157 -3.98 17.28 3.74
CA LEU A 157 -3.07 16.91 2.65
C LEU A 157 -3.53 17.42 1.28
N GLY A 158 -4.74 18.01 1.18
CA GLY A 158 -5.32 18.47 -0.08
C GLY A 158 -5.62 17.33 -1.05
N GLN A 159 -6.13 16.21 -0.54
CA GLN A 159 -6.47 15.02 -1.32
C GLN A 159 -7.98 14.77 -1.34
N SER A 160 -8.44 13.81 -2.14
CA SER A 160 -9.82 13.37 -2.21
C SER A 160 -9.89 11.83 -2.28
N ILE A 161 -9.44 11.17 -1.21
CA ILE A 161 -9.32 9.70 -1.11
C ILE A 161 -10.40 9.16 -0.19
N GLY A 162 -11.01 8.05 -0.56
CA GLY A 162 -12.09 7.45 0.20
C GLY A 162 -11.64 6.69 1.46
N ASP A 163 -10.46 6.07 1.47
CA ASP A 163 -9.92 5.33 2.61
C ASP A 163 -8.38 5.37 2.64
N PHE A 164 -7.81 6.20 3.51
CA PHE A 164 -6.35 6.31 3.70
C PHE A 164 -5.72 5.09 4.38
N HIS A 165 -6.52 4.29 5.08
CA HIS A 165 -6.04 3.24 5.98
C HIS A 165 -6.12 1.84 5.35
N SER A 166 -6.29 1.77 4.04
CA SER A 166 -6.25 0.50 3.30
C SER A 166 -4.82 -0.02 3.16
N GLY A 167 -4.62 -1.32 3.38
CA GLY A 167 -3.34 -2.01 3.13
C GLY A 167 -3.21 -2.54 1.70
N PHE A 168 -4.29 -2.56 0.92
CA PHE A 168 -4.25 -2.99 -0.49
C PHE A 168 -3.91 -1.79 -1.37
N ARG A 169 -2.74 -1.81 -1.99
CA ARG A 169 -2.18 -0.66 -2.69
C ARG A 169 -1.41 -1.08 -3.93
N ALA A 170 -1.40 -0.22 -4.95
CA ALA A 170 -0.53 -0.36 -6.11
C ALA A 170 0.34 0.88 -6.26
N TYR A 171 1.55 0.70 -6.80
CA TYR A 171 2.57 1.72 -6.91
C TYR A 171 3.27 1.64 -8.26
N SER A 172 3.56 2.79 -8.88
CA SER A 172 4.48 2.85 -9.99
C SER A 172 5.93 2.65 -9.52
N ARG A 173 6.79 2.11 -10.40
CA ARG A 173 8.24 2.03 -10.17
C ARG A 173 8.83 3.39 -9.81
N GLU A 174 8.46 4.44 -10.57
CA GLU A 174 8.98 5.79 -10.37
C GLU A 174 8.73 6.29 -8.93
N LEU A 175 7.53 6.03 -8.40
CA LEU A 175 7.20 6.41 -7.02
C LEU A 175 8.08 5.66 -6.01
N LEU A 176 8.22 4.34 -6.17
CA LEU A 176 9.02 3.51 -5.26
C LEU A 176 10.52 3.86 -5.32
N GLU A 177 11.04 4.24 -6.47
CA GLU A 177 12.46 4.64 -6.62
C GLU A 177 12.72 6.07 -6.13
N THR A 178 11.71 6.95 -6.18
CA THR A 178 11.86 8.37 -5.83
C THR A 178 11.66 8.62 -4.34
N VAL A 179 10.66 7.96 -3.73
CA VAL A 179 10.31 8.17 -2.32
C VAL A 179 11.28 7.39 -1.43
N PRO A 180 11.95 8.03 -0.45
CA PRO A 180 12.87 7.34 0.44
C PRO A 180 12.12 6.54 1.52
N PHE A 181 11.34 5.54 1.10
CA PHE A 181 10.52 4.72 1.99
C PHE A 181 11.34 3.89 2.99
N HIS A 182 12.62 3.67 2.71
CA HIS A 182 13.55 3.01 3.61
C HIS A 182 13.79 3.79 4.93
N GLU A 183 13.56 5.11 4.91
CA GLU A 183 13.61 5.98 6.10
C GLU A 183 12.36 5.89 6.99
N ASN A 184 11.33 5.19 6.54
CA ASN A 184 10.09 5.03 7.27
C ASN A 184 10.22 4.01 8.41
N SER A 185 9.26 4.05 9.33
CA SER A 185 9.15 3.12 10.46
C SER A 185 9.16 1.66 10.02
N GLU A 186 9.69 0.78 10.86
CA GLU A 186 9.56 -0.67 10.69
C GLU A 186 8.20 -1.19 11.21
N ASP A 187 7.40 -0.35 11.85
CA ASP A 187 6.08 -0.68 12.43
C ASP A 187 4.94 -0.13 11.54
N PHE A 188 3.70 -0.24 11.98
CA PHE A 188 2.46 0.15 11.28
C PHE A 188 2.39 1.61 10.83
N ALA A 189 3.17 2.53 11.42
CA ALA A 189 3.27 3.92 10.96
C ALA A 189 3.84 4.04 9.53
N PHE A 190 4.47 2.99 9.01
CA PHE A 190 5.05 2.93 7.66
C PHE A 190 4.06 3.41 6.58
N ASP A 191 2.86 2.86 6.59
CA ASP A 191 1.84 3.12 5.57
C ASP A 191 1.44 4.59 5.48
N GLN A 192 1.26 5.24 6.63
CA GLN A 192 0.92 6.67 6.67
C GLN A 192 2.10 7.54 6.29
N GLN A 193 3.31 7.19 6.74
CA GLN A 193 4.53 7.91 6.36
C GLN A 193 4.73 7.84 4.85
N PHE A 194 4.55 6.67 4.23
CA PHE A 194 4.68 6.49 2.80
C PHE A 194 3.67 7.33 2.02
N LEU A 195 2.40 7.33 2.46
CA LEU A 195 1.35 8.11 1.80
C LEU A 195 1.62 9.62 1.90
N VAL A 196 2.02 10.11 3.08
CA VAL A 196 2.40 11.52 3.25
C VAL A 196 3.62 11.88 2.39
N GLN A 197 4.58 10.97 2.24
CA GLN A 197 5.70 11.16 1.31
C GLN A 197 5.21 11.25 -0.14
N ALA A 198 4.35 10.35 -0.60
CA ALA A 198 3.81 10.38 -1.97
C ALA A 198 3.18 11.75 -2.27
N VAL A 199 2.37 12.28 -1.35
CA VAL A 199 1.79 13.63 -1.45
C VAL A 199 2.87 14.72 -1.45
N ALA A 200 3.87 14.62 -0.58
CA ALA A 200 4.94 15.60 -0.46
C ALA A 200 5.79 15.69 -1.72
N TYR A 201 6.03 14.56 -2.38
CA TYR A 201 6.78 14.46 -3.63
C TYR A 201 5.95 14.78 -4.88
N GLY A 202 4.64 15.01 -4.74
CA GLY A 202 3.76 15.43 -5.82
C GLY A 202 3.26 14.29 -6.70
N PHE A 203 3.23 13.05 -6.19
CA PHE A 203 2.66 11.91 -6.89
C PHE A 203 1.13 11.94 -6.87
N ARG A 204 0.52 11.46 -7.95
CA ARG A 204 -0.93 11.38 -8.11
C ARG A 204 -1.45 10.13 -7.42
N ILE A 205 -2.37 10.31 -6.48
CA ILE A 205 -2.96 9.24 -5.71
C ILE A 205 -4.43 9.13 -6.06
N GLY A 206 -4.87 7.92 -6.37
CA GLY A 206 -6.27 7.59 -6.58
C GLY A 206 -6.72 6.44 -5.70
N ASP A 207 -8.02 6.14 -5.71
CA ASP A 207 -8.57 4.96 -5.06
C ASP A 207 -9.60 4.25 -5.92
N VAL A 208 -9.73 2.94 -5.71
CA VAL A 208 -10.74 2.09 -6.35
C VAL A 208 -11.57 1.38 -5.29
N PRO A 209 -12.89 1.22 -5.50
CA PRO A 209 -13.73 0.48 -4.57
C PRO A 209 -13.35 -1.01 -4.57
N VAL A 210 -13.09 -1.57 -3.39
CA VAL A 210 -12.73 -2.98 -3.23
C VAL A 210 -13.72 -3.68 -2.31
N PRO A 211 -14.33 -4.81 -2.74
CA PRO A 211 -15.05 -5.68 -1.83
C PRO A 211 -14.15 -6.18 -0.72
N VAL A 212 -14.63 -6.17 0.52
CA VAL A 212 -13.86 -6.71 1.66
C VAL A 212 -14.63 -7.77 2.40
N ARG A 213 -13.89 -8.75 2.91
CA ARG A 213 -14.38 -9.80 3.78
C ARG A 213 -13.82 -9.53 5.18
N TYR A 214 -14.68 -9.37 6.17
CA TYR A 214 -14.25 -9.31 7.57
C TYR A 214 -14.37 -10.70 8.17
N MET A 215 -13.23 -11.36 8.35
CA MET A 215 -13.15 -12.65 9.01
C MET A 215 -12.83 -12.45 10.49
N ASP A 216 -13.39 -13.29 11.38
CA ASP A 216 -13.18 -13.19 12.81
C ASP A 216 -11.70 -13.40 13.20
N GLU A 217 -10.95 -14.12 12.38
CA GLU A 217 -9.53 -14.41 12.56
C GLU A 217 -8.59 -13.38 11.91
N ALA A 218 -9.11 -12.47 11.08
CA ALA A 218 -8.28 -11.44 10.47
C ALA A 218 -7.75 -10.52 11.56
N SER A 219 -6.43 -10.32 11.58
CA SER A 219 -5.68 -9.54 12.56
C SER A 219 -6.27 -8.13 12.74
N SER A 220 -7.37 -8.03 13.49
CA SER A 220 -7.96 -6.75 13.84
C SER A 220 -6.96 -6.04 14.76
N ILE A 221 -6.36 -4.97 14.25
CA ILE A 221 -5.58 -4.05 15.09
C ILE A 221 -6.46 -3.71 16.29
N ASN A 222 -6.00 -4.05 17.50
CA ASN A 222 -6.74 -3.72 18.71
C ASN A 222 -6.79 -2.19 18.91
N PHE A 223 -7.69 -1.71 19.76
CA PHE A 223 -7.90 -0.27 19.98
C PHE A 223 -6.59 0.49 20.28
N SER A 224 -5.74 -0.06 21.14
CA SER A 224 -4.45 0.56 21.49
C SER A 224 -3.51 0.72 20.27
N ARG A 225 -3.45 -0.31 19.43
CA ARG A 225 -2.66 -0.25 18.17
C ARG A 225 -3.28 0.74 17.18
N SER A 226 -4.61 0.82 17.10
CA SER A 226 -5.29 1.80 16.25
C SER A 226 -4.98 3.24 16.68
N VAL A 227 -4.94 3.52 17.98
CA VAL A 227 -4.53 4.82 18.50
C VAL A 227 -3.07 5.13 18.18
N LYS A 228 -2.15 4.17 18.40
CA LYS A 228 -0.73 4.32 18.04
C LYS A 228 -0.55 4.60 16.55
N TYR A 229 -1.29 3.91 15.71
CA TYR A 229 -1.32 4.13 14.27
C TYR A 229 -1.79 5.56 13.91
N GLY A 230 -2.90 6.02 14.48
CA GLY A 230 -3.43 7.37 14.25
C GLY A 230 -2.45 8.47 14.70
N VAL A 231 -1.84 8.31 15.88
CA VAL A 231 -0.80 9.25 16.37
C VAL A 231 0.42 9.24 15.44
N GLY A 232 0.83 8.08 14.95
CA GLY A 232 1.92 7.97 13.97
C GLY A 232 1.63 8.70 12.67
N GLY A 233 0.39 8.62 12.17
CA GLY A 233 -0.07 9.33 10.98
C GLY A 233 -0.07 10.85 11.16
N LEU A 234 -0.62 11.35 12.27
CA LEU A 234 -0.59 12.78 12.60
C LEU A 234 0.86 13.28 12.76
N GLY A 235 1.73 12.48 13.37
CA GLY A 235 3.17 12.77 13.47
C GLY A 235 3.83 12.90 12.10
N ALA A 236 3.52 12.02 11.15
CA ALA A 236 4.03 12.08 9.78
C ALA A 236 3.58 13.38 9.07
N ILE A 237 2.30 13.73 9.20
CA ILE A 237 1.74 14.97 8.64
C ILE A 237 2.40 16.20 9.26
N GLY A 238 2.53 16.24 10.60
CA GLY A 238 3.20 17.33 11.30
C GLY A 238 4.65 17.52 10.84
N THR A 239 5.41 16.42 10.75
CA THR A 239 6.79 16.42 10.25
C THR A 239 6.87 16.96 8.81
N TYR A 240 5.95 16.52 7.93
CA TYR A 240 5.88 17.03 6.56
C TYR A 240 5.70 18.55 6.52
N TYR A 241 4.76 19.11 7.29
CA TYR A 241 4.54 20.56 7.29
C TYR A 241 5.70 21.33 7.90
N LEU A 242 6.32 20.83 8.96
CA LEU A 242 7.53 21.45 9.51
C LEU A 242 8.67 21.47 8.47
N CYS A 243 8.84 20.40 7.70
CA CYS A 243 9.82 20.35 6.61
C CYS A 243 9.43 21.29 5.46
N LYS A 244 8.15 21.33 5.08
CA LYS A 244 7.62 22.20 4.02
C LYS A 244 7.85 23.68 4.30
N PHE A 245 7.70 24.11 5.56
CA PHE A 245 7.95 25.49 5.98
C PHE A 245 9.42 25.77 6.34
N GLY A 246 10.31 24.79 6.19
CA GLY A 246 11.74 24.95 6.48
C GLY A 246 12.09 25.01 7.97
N LEU A 247 11.14 24.67 8.85
CA LEU A 247 11.31 24.67 10.31
C LEU A 247 12.01 23.41 10.84
N TYR A 248 12.01 22.32 10.04
CA TYR A 248 12.64 21.06 10.39
C TYR A 248 13.23 20.40 9.13
N LYS A 249 14.21 19.51 9.30
CA LYS A 249 14.78 18.70 8.23
C LYS A 249 14.67 17.22 8.59
N ASP A 250 13.99 16.45 7.76
CA ASP A 250 13.84 15.00 7.92
C ASP A 250 14.25 14.31 6.60
N ALA A 251 14.98 13.21 6.72
CA ALA A 251 15.44 12.43 5.57
C ALA A 251 14.29 11.96 4.68
N LYS A 252 13.13 11.67 5.27
CA LYS A 252 11.89 11.28 4.58
C LYS A 252 11.40 12.29 3.55
N PHE A 253 11.70 13.57 3.71
CA PHE A 253 11.23 14.66 2.85
C PHE A 253 12.37 15.40 2.13
N LYS A 254 13.57 14.80 2.13
CA LYS A 254 14.75 15.39 1.48
C LYS A 254 14.51 15.51 -0.04
N GLY A 255 14.54 16.74 -0.55
CA GLY A 255 14.34 17.00 -1.98
C GLY A 255 12.88 17.03 -2.45
N ALA A 256 11.90 16.67 -1.60
CA ALA A 256 10.49 16.58 -1.96
C ALA A 256 9.96 17.84 -2.66
N ARG A 257 10.29 19.04 -2.17
CA ARG A 257 9.85 20.29 -2.77
C ARG A 257 10.32 20.44 -4.22
N LYS A 258 11.59 20.18 -4.49
CA LYS A 258 12.17 20.32 -5.84
C LYS A 258 11.54 19.33 -6.81
N ILE A 259 11.37 18.07 -6.39
CA ILE A 259 10.76 17.02 -7.21
C ILE A 259 9.30 17.35 -7.49
N ARG A 260 8.55 17.78 -6.47
CA ARG A 260 7.15 18.20 -6.64
C ARG A 260 7.00 19.35 -7.62
N GLU A 261 7.84 20.37 -7.52
CA GLU A 261 7.81 21.51 -8.45
C GLU A 261 8.05 21.05 -9.91
N SER A 262 8.97 20.12 -10.15
CA SER A 262 9.23 19.56 -11.49
C SER A 262 8.12 18.64 -12.02
N ARG A 263 7.30 18.04 -11.16
CA ARG A 263 6.18 17.19 -11.56
C ARG A 263 4.89 17.98 -11.84
N LEU A 264 4.79 19.20 -11.33
CA LEU A 264 3.62 20.09 -11.52
C LEU A 264 3.81 21.10 -12.63
N SER A 265 5.04 21.23 -13.17
CA SER A 265 5.39 22.07 -14.33
C SER A 265 5.15 21.33 -15.64
#